data_705b765d15ba2cc5d9393b0e83e36364
#
_entry.id   705b765d15ba2cc5d9393b0e83e36364
#
_cell.length_a   1.000
_cell.length_b   1.000
_cell.length_c   1.000
_cell.angle_alpha   90.00
_cell.angle_beta   90.00
_cell.angle_gamma   90.00
#
_symmetry.space_group_name_H-M   'P 1'
#
loop_
_entity.id
_entity.type
_entity.pdbx_description
1 polymer ?
#
loop_
_entity_poly.entity_id
_entity_poly.type
_entity_poly.pdbx_seq_one_letter_code
_entity_poly.pdbx_strand_id
1 'polypeptide(L)'
;MSELKATVTGGSVADDVSGRYIAREHHPEQGTLLGFWLYLMSDCLIFASLFATYAVQGRSYAGGPTGAELFELPLIALNTAFLLVSSLTFGFAMIAAQAKNLAKTRMWLVATGILGLAFLCVEIYEFQHLIHMGAGPQRSGFLTAFFALVGTHGLHVTFGIIWLVTLFFQLGKHGLTPENFRRLSCLSLFWHFLDLIWIFVFTFVYLMGVLP
;
A
#
# COMPACT_ATOMS: atom_id res chain seq x y z
N MET A 1 24.82 7.90 -74.59
CA MET A 1 23.41 7.48 -74.62
C MET A 1 23.30 6.29 -73.65
N SER A 2 22.89 6.53 -72.45
CA SER A 2 22.45 5.50 -71.54
C SER A 2 21.33 6.10 -70.67
N GLU A 3 20.15 5.54 -70.85
CA GLU A 3 18.90 6.02 -70.25
C GLU A 3 18.90 5.82 -68.72
N LEU A 4 18.58 6.89 -67.98
CA LEU A 4 18.28 6.89 -66.63
C LEU A 4 16.81 6.41 -66.42
N LYS A 5 16.60 5.16 -65.97
CA LYS A 5 15.29 4.67 -65.54
C LYS A 5 15.05 5.16 -64.13
N ALA A 6 14.24 6.19 -63.98
CA ALA A 6 13.67 6.59 -62.70
C ALA A 6 12.54 5.61 -62.31
N THR A 7 12.78 4.77 -61.30
CA THR A 7 11.74 3.94 -60.69
C THR A 7 11.00 4.79 -59.66
N VAL A 8 9.86 5.33 -60.03
CA VAL A 8 8.92 5.95 -59.08
C VAL A 8 8.21 4.83 -58.35
N THR A 9 8.63 4.52 -57.12
CA THR A 9 7.85 3.70 -56.18
C THR A 9 6.79 4.58 -55.56
N GLY A 10 5.57 4.51 -56.11
CA GLY A 10 4.37 5.11 -55.53
C GLY A 10 3.96 4.41 -54.25
N GLY A 11 4.59 4.73 -53.11
CA GLY A 11 4.06 4.44 -51.79
C GLY A 11 2.88 5.39 -51.55
N SER A 12 1.69 4.84 -51.37
CA SER A 12 0.50 5.63 -51.12
C SER A 12 0.60 6.35 -49.79
N VAL A 13 0.28 7.64 -49.76
CA VAL A 13 0.25 8.48 -48.55
C VAL A 13 -0.69 7.89 -47.49
N ALA A 14 -1.63 7.03 -47.87
CA ALA A 14 -2.54 6.32 -46.98
C ALA A 14 -1.83 5.26 -46.11
N ASP A 15 -0.77 4.59 -46.61
CA ASP A 15 -0.05 3.55 -45.85
C ASP A 15 0.84 4.16 -44.78
N ASP A 16 1.39 5.37 -45.01
CA ASP A 16 2.22 6.07 -44.00
C ASP A 16 1.39 6.61 -42.83
N VAL A 17 0.14 6.99 -43.07
CA VAL A 17 -0.78 7.48 -42.00
C VAL A 17 -1.27 6.32 -41.14
N SER A 18 -1.58 5.14 -41.72
CA SER A 18 -2.03 3.98 -40.94
C SER A 18 -0.91 3.41 -40.04
N GLY A 19 0.34 3.39 -40.53
CA GLY A 19 1.50 2.97 -39.76
C GLY A 19 1.78 3.86 -38.53
N ARG A 20 1.53 5.16 -38.64
CA ARG A 20 1.77 6.13 -37.56
C ARG A 20 0.76 6.02 -36.42
N TYR A 21 -0.47 5.54 -36.67
CA TYR A 21 -1.49 5.32 -35.63
C TYR A 21 -1.36 3.95 -34.93
N ILE A 22 -0.69 2.97 -35.56
CA ILE A 22 -0.50 1.62 -35.01
C ILE A 22 0.80 1.53 -34.19
N ALA A 23 1.79 2.38 -34.46
CA ALA A 23 3.06 2.45 -33.72
C ALA A 23 2.98 3.31 -32.44
N ARG A 24 1.84 3.31 -31.72
CA ARG A 24 1.86 3.62 -30.30
C ARG A 24 2.49 2.43 -29.61
N GLU A 25 3.81 2.48 -29.41
CA GLU A 25 4.50 1.58 -28.50
C GLU A 25 3.76 1.65 -27.16
N HIS A 26 2.89 0.67 -26.94
CA HIS A 26 2.37 0.38 -25.61
C HIS A 26 3.58 -0.05 -24.80
N HIS A 27 4.18 0.91 -24.06
CA HIS A 27 5.11 0.58 -23.01
C HIS A 27 4.34 -0.26 -21.97
N PRO A 28 4.55 -1.57 -21.90
CA PRO A 28 3.78 -2.46 -21.00
C PRO A 28 3.97 -2.09 -19.52
N GLU A 29 4.98 -1.29 -19.24
CA GLU A 29 5.29 -0.76 -17.91
C GLU A 29 4.24 0.22 -17.41
N GLN A 30 3.77 1.14 -18.24
CA GLN A 30 2.77 2.14 -17.87
C GLN A 30 1.39 1.51 -17.64
N GLY A 31 1.01 0.51 -18.42
CA GLY A 31 -0.26 -0.20 -18.26
C GLY A 31 -0.38 -0.96 -16.95
N THR A 32 0.70 -1.59 -16.49
CA THR A 32 0.69 -2.35 -15.22
C THR A 32 0.56 -1.44 -14.00
N LEU A 33 1.31 -0.34 -13.97
CA LEU A 33 1.22 0.63 -12.87
C LEU A 33 -0.14 1.32 -12.82
N LEU A 34 -0.70 1.69 -13.98
CA LEU A 34 -2.04 2.27 -14.06
C LEU A 34 -3.11 1.29 -13.57
N GLY A 35 -3.06 0.03 -14.01
CA GLY A 35 -4.00 -1.00 -13.57
C GLY A 35 -3.91 -1.25 -12.06
N PHE A 36 -2.70 -1.25 -11.50
CA PHE A 36 -2.49 -1.38 -10.07
C PHE A 36 -3.00 -0.16 -9.30
N TRP A 37 -2.84 1.03 -9.86
CA TRP A 37 -3.36 2.25 -9.27
C TRP A 37 -4.90 2.25 -9.22
N LEU A 38 -5.57 1.76 -10.27
CA LEU A 38 -7.03 1.57 -10.27
C LEU A 38 -7.47 0.57 -9.20
N TYR A 39 -6.70 -0.51 -8.97
CA TYR A 39 -6.94 -1.44 -7.88
C TYR A 39 -6.87 -0.73 -6.51
N LEU A 40 -5.85 0.09 -6.26
CA LEU A 40 -5.74 0.86 -5.02
C LEU A 40 -6.90 1.84 -4.82
N MET A 41 -7.43 2.43 -5.90
CA MET A 41 -8.63 3.27 -5.83
C MET A 41 -9.87 2.46 -5.40
N SER A 42 -9.99 1.21 -5.81
CA SER A 42 -11.05 0.30 -5.34
C SER A 42 -10.91 0.00 -3.85
N ASP A 43 -9.70 -0.26 -3.37
CA ASP A 43 -9.40 -0.43 -1.94
C ASP A 43 -9.71 0.84 -1.13
N CYS A 44 -9.44 2.02 -1.70
CA CYS A 44 -9.81 3.29 -1.09
C CYS A 44 -11.32 3.40 -0.82
N LEU A 45 -12.17 2.89 -1.73
CA LEU A 45 -13.63 2.85 -1.52
C LEU A 45 -14.03 1.92 -0.37
N ILE A 46 -13.35 0.78 -0.22
CA ILE A 46 -13.57 -0.13 0.91
C ILE A 46 -13.25 0.60 2.23
N PHE A 47 -12.09 1.21 2.34
CA PHE A 47 -11.72 1.96 3.55
C PHE A 47 -12.65 3.16 3.78
N ALA A 48 -13.05 3.89 2.75
CA ALA A 48 -14.00 4.99 2.87
C ALA A 48 -15.34 4.52 3.45
N SER A 49 -15.85 3.36 3.03
CA SER A 49 -17.08 2.78 3.59
C SER A 49 -16.93 2.36 5.06
N LEU A 50 -15.76 1.82 5.43
CA LEU A 50 -15.45 1.48 6.82
C LEU A 50 -15.33 2.72 7.70
N PHE A 51 -14.68 3.79 7.22
CA PHE A 51 -14.63 5.07 7.93
C PHE A 51 -16.03 5.68 8.09
N ALA A 52 -16.88 5.63 7.06
CA ALA A 52 -18.27 6.09 7.15
C ALA A 52 -19.05 5.29 8.20
N THR A 53 -18.88 3.96 8.23
CA THR A 53 -19.48 3.09 9.25
C THR A 53 -19.00 3.46 10.65
N TYR A 54 -17.68 3.69 10.79
CA TYR A 54 -17.11 4.13 12.07
C TYR A 54 -17.65 5.50 12.49
N ALA A 55 -17.79 6.46 11.57
CA ALA A 55 -18.33 7.78 11.86
C ALA A 55 -19.78 7.73 12.38
N VAL A 56 -20.59 6.81 11.85
CA VAL A 56 -21.97 6.62 12.30
C VAL A 56 -22.05 5.89 13.64
N GLN A 57 -21.23 4.87 13.83
CA GLN A 57 -21.27 4.01 15.03
C GLN A 57 -20.32 4.44 16.14
N GLY A 58 -19.43 5.39 15.91
CA GLY A 58 -18.35 5.81 16.82
C GLY A 58 -18.85 6.37 18.17
N ARG A 59 -20.13 6.71 18.31
CA ARG A 59 -20.78 7.13 19.57
C ARG A 59 -21.74 6.09 20.13
N SER A 60 -21.84 4.91 19.53
CA SER A 60 -22.78 3.84 19.95
C SER A 60 -22.10 2.91 20.96
N TYR A 61 -21.86 3.41 22.18
CA TYR A 61 -21.14 2.67 23.22
C TYR A 61 -21.98 1.59 23.92
N ALA A 62 -23.31 1.64 23.86
CA ALA A 62 -24.24 0.68 24.47
C ALA A 62 -23.91 0.35 25.97
N GLY A 63 -23.47 1.36 26.74
CA GLY A 63 -23.02 1.17 28.12
C GLY A 63 -21.64 0.51 28.25
N GLY A 64 -20.90 0.38 27.16
CA GLY A 64 -19.51 -0.10 27.13
C GLY A 64 -18.49 1.02 27.38
N PRO A 65 -17.20 0.67 27.48
CA PRO A 65 -16.12 1.62 27.69
C PRO A 65 -15.97 2.58 26.51
N THR A 66 -15.57 3.80 26.82
CA THR A 66 -15.30 4.85 25.81
C THR A 66 -13.90 4.73 25.23
N GLY A 67 -13.66 5.34 24.05
CA GLY A 67 -12.32 5.34 23.44
C GLY A 67 -11.24 5.95 24.34
N ALA A 68 -11.58 6.97 25.15
CA ALA A 68 -10.67 7.60 26.08
C ALA A 68 -10.19 6.65 27.20
N GLU A 69 -10.99 5.65 27.56
CA GLU A 69 -10.65 4.66 28.58
C GLU A 69 -9.87 3.45 28.03
N LEU A 70 -9.97 3.21 26.72
CA LEU A 70 -9.42 2.03 26.06
C LEU A 70 -8.07 2.29 25.40
N PHE A 71 -7.83 3.50 24.89
CA PHE A 71 -6.69 3.76 24.02
C PHE A 71 -5.49 4.35 24.75
N GLU A 72 -4.36 3.65 24.73
CA GLU A 72 -3.08 4.15 25.21
C GLU A 72 -2.38 4.96 24.09
N LEU A 73 -2.63 6.27 24.03
CA LEU A 73 -2.04 7.15 23.01
C LEU A 73 -0.53 7.00 22.81
N PRO A 74 0.32 6.84 23.86
CA PRO A 74 1.76 6.68 23.68
C PRO A 74 2.12 5.41 22.89
N LEU A 75 1.41 4.30 23.13
CA LEU A 75 1.61 3.03 22.43
C LEU A 75 1.24 3.15 20.96
N ILE A 76 0.11 3.79 20.67
CA ILE A 76 -0.39 4.00 19.32
C ILE A 76 0.51 4.98 18.53
N ALA A 77 1.01 6.03 19.18
CA ALA A 77 1.98 6.95 18.58
C ALA A 77 3.30 6.24 18.23
N LEU A 78 3.78 5.34 19.11
CA LEU A 78 4.94 4.51 18.82
C LEU A 78 4.69 3.58 17.63
N ASN A 79 3.51 2.97 17.57
CA ASN A 79 3.10 2.10 16.46
C ASN A 79 3.03 2.87 15.14
N THR A 80 2.49 4.09 15.17
CA THR A 80 2.50 5.01 14.01
C THR A 80 3.92 5.36 13.59
N ALA A 81 4.84 5.61 14.53
CA ALA A 81 6.23 5.88 14.23
C ALA A 81 6.91 4.71 13.52
N PHE A 82 6.65 3.45 13.92
CA PHE A 82 7.17 2.27 13.23
C PHE A 82 6.73 2.23 11.76
N LEU A 83 5.47 2.53 11.47
CA LEU A 83 4.95 2.49 10.11
C LEU A 83 5.53 3.63 9.26
N LEU A 84 5.60 4.87 9.79
CA LEU A 84 6.19 6.02 9.09
C LEU A 84 7.67 5.81 8.77
N VAL A 85 8.45 5.29 9.73
CA VAL A 85 9.87 4.97 9.50
C VAL A 85 10.00 3.82 8.50
N SER A 86 9.12 2.83 8.54
CA SER A 86 9.03 1.76 7.55
C SER A 86 8.81 2.29 6.14
N SER A 87 7.91 3.26 5.97
CA SER A 87 7.65 3.95 4.70
C SER A 87 8.88 4.70 4.18
N LEU A 88 9.59 5.40 5.07
CA LEU A 88 10.85 6.07 4.74
C LEU A 88 11.92 5.07 4.28
N THR A 89 12.09 3.95 4.99
CA THR A 89 13.07 2.90 4.61
C THR A 89 12.71 2.25 3.29
N PHE A 90 11.41 2.11 2.98
CA PHE A 90 10.98 1.65 1.66
C PHE A 90 11.35 2.64 0.56
N GLY A 91 11.20 3.95 0.80
CA GLY A 91 11.67 4.99 -0.12
C GLY A 91 13.18 4.87 -0.42
N PHE A 92 14.01 4.63 0.59
CA PHE A 92 15.45 4.39 0.39
C PHE A 92 15.72 3.08 -0.39
N ALA A 93 14.92 2.04 -0.21
CA ALA A 93 14.99 0.82 -1.02
C ALA A 93 14.72 1.11 -2.50
N MET A 94 13.74 1.97 -2.81
CA MET A 94 13.42 2.37 -4.17
C MET A 94 14.55 3.20 -4.82
N ILE A 95 15.15 4.13 -4.08
CA ILE A 95 16.31 4.92 -4.56
C ILE A 95 17.50 3.99 -4.86
N ALA A 96 17.78 3.03 -3.96
CA ALA A 96 18.83 2.04 -4.16
C ALA A 96 18.56 1.13 -5.38
N ALA A 97 17.29 0.77 -5.61
CA ALA A 97 16.88 -0.03 -6.76
C ALA A 97 17.05 0.74 -8.08
N GLN A 98 16.73 2.03 -8.13
CA GLN A 98 16.99 2.90 -9.28
C GLN A 98 18.48 3.03 -9.58
N ALA A 99 19.32 3.08 -8.53
CA ALA A 99 20.77 3.07 -8.65
C ALA A 99 21.34 1.67 -9.00
N LYS A 100 20.50 0.66 -9.26
CA LYS A 100 20.84 -0.74 -9.58
C LYS A 100 21.73 -1.42 -8.51
N ASN A 101 21.66 -0.96 -7.27
CA ASN A 101 22.42 -1.52 -6.16
C ASN A 101 21.59 -2.56 -5.40
N LEU A 102 21.68 -3.83 -5.83
CA LEU A 102 20.90 -4.93 -5.27
C LEU A 102 21.13 -5.12 -3.76
N ALA A 103 22.38 -5.00 -3.30
CA ALA A 103 22.72 -5.21 -1.88
C ALA A 103 22.03 -4.18 -0.98
N LYS A 104 22.10 -2.90 -1.33
CA LYS A 104 21.44 -1.82 -0.58
C LYS A 104 19.92 -1.94 -0.65
N THR A 105 19.37 -2.28 -1.82
CA THR A 105 17.92 -2.50 -1.98
C THR A 105 17.42 -3.58 -1.03
N ARG A 106 18.11 -4.72 -0.98
CA ARG A 106 17.73 -5.83 -0.08
C ARG A 106 17.87 -5.44 1.39
N MET A 107 18.93 -4.73 1.77
CA MET A 107 19.13 -4.26 3.14
C MET A 107 17.96 -3.37 3.60
N TRP A 108 17.56 -2.39 2.77
CA TRP A 108 16.46 -1.49 3.11
C TRP A 108 15.10 -2.20 3.11
N LEU A 109 14.88 -3.19 2.23
CA LEU A 109 13.65 -4.01 2.26
C LEU A 109 13.55 -4.85 3.53
N VAL A 110 14.65 -5.38 4.05
CA VAL A 110 14.68 -6.09 5.34
C VAL A 110 14.31 -5.14 6.47
N ALA A 111 14.90 -3.93 6.50
CA ALA A 111 14.55 -2.92 7.51
C ALA A 111 13.06 -2.58 7.47
N THR A 112 12.50 -2.37 6.29
CA THR A 112 11.06 -2.13 6.08
C THR A 112 10.22 -3.29 6.62
N GLY A 113 10.59 -4.53 6.29
CA GLY A 113 9.89 -5.73 6.74
C GLY A 113 9.90 -5.91 8.26
N ILE A 114 11.03 -5.65 8.91
CA ILE A 114 11.16 -5.73 10.37
C ILE A 114 10.27 -4.68 11.05
N LEU A 115 10.26 -3.44 10.54
CA LEU A 115 9.42 -2.36 11.09
C LEU A 115 7.92 -2.65 10.87
N GLY A 116 7.54 -3.18 9.69
CA GLY A 116 6.18 -3.60 9.41
C GLY A 116 5.72 -4.76 10.29
N LEU A 117 6.60 -5.72 10.59
CA LEU A 117 6.32 -6.79 11.53
C LEU A 117 6.19 -6.27 12.97
N ALA A 118 7.04 -5.32 13.39
CA ALA A 118 6.94 -4.69 14.71
C ALA A 118 5.58 -3.99 14.87
N PHE A 119 5.14 -3.24 13.85
CA PHE A 119 3.81 -2.65 13.81
C PHE A 119 2.70 -3.70 14.02
N LEU A 120 2.73 -4.79 13.25
CA LEU A 120 1.73 -5.87 13.33
C LEU A 120 1.71 -6.55 14.70
N CYS A 121 2.87 -6.76 15.29
CA CYS A 121 2.97 -7.35 16.64
C CYS A 121 2.32 -6.46 17.70
N VAL A 122 2.54 -5.15 17.62
CA VAL A 122 1.92 -4.19 18.56
C VAL A 122 0.39 -4.14 18.36
N GLU A 123 -0.08 -4.14 17.10
CA GLU A 123 -1.50 -4.13 16.78
C GLU A 123 -2.22 -5.39 17.27
N ILE A 124 -1.62 -6.58 17.06
CA ILE A 124 -2.17 -7.84 17.60
C ILE A 124 -2.18 -7.84 19.12
N TYR A 125 -1.14 -7.31 19.75
CA TYR A 125 -1.08 -7.17 21.21
C TYR A 125 -2.21 -6.27 21.72
N GLU A 126 -2.44 -5.12 21.08
CA GLU A 126 -3.55 -4.20 21.43
C GLU A 126 -4.91 -4.90 21.29
N PHE A 127 -5.14 -5.63 20.19
CA PHE A 127 -6.38 -6.39 20.01
C PHE A 127 -6.58 -7.45 21.09
N GLN A 128 -5.56 -8.21 21.44
CA GLN A 128 -5.64 -9.20 22.50
C GLN A 128 -5.94 -8.55 23.85
N HIS A 129 -5.28 -7.42 24.15
CA HIS A 129 -5.50 -6.67 25.38
C HIS A 129 -6.95 -6.19 25.50
N LEU A 130 -7.51 -5.60 24.45
CA LEU A 130 -8.90 -5.17 24.39
C LEU A 130 -9.89 -6.34 24.59
N ILE A 131 -9.64 -7.47 23.96
CA ILE A 131 -10.49 -8.67 24.11
C ILE A 131 -10.44 -9.20 25.54
N HIS A 132 -9.26 -9.23 26.18
CA HIS A 132 -9.10 -9.66 27.57
C HIS A 132 -9.80 -8.74 28.56
N MET A 133 -9.86 -7.43 28.29
CA MET A 133 -10.64 -6.48 29.07
C MET A 133 -12.16 -6.59 28.85
N GLY A 134 -12.61 -7.54 28.03
CA GLY A 134 -14.03 -7.71 27.69
C GLY A 134 -14.57 -6.67 26.72
N ALA A 135 -13.69 -5.87 26.09
CA ALA A 135 -14.02 -4.90 25.05
C ALA A 135 -13.94 -5.55 23.65
N GLY A 136 -14.57 -6.72 23.47
CA GLY A 136 -14.62 -7.43 22.20
C GLY A 136 -15.59 -6.78 21.19
N PRO A 137 -15.49 -7.14 19.89
CA PRO A 137 -16.28 -6.53 18.81
C PRO A 137 -17.80 -6.71 18.98
N GLN A 138 -18.24 -7.69 19.76
CA GLN A 138 -19.66 -8.00 19.96
C GLN A 138 -20.34 -7.13 21.03
N ARG A 139 -19.57 -6.32 21.78
CA ARG A 139 -20.09 -5.59 22.94
C ARG A 139 -20.78 -4.28 22.58
N SER A 140 -20.30 -3.58 21.55
CA SER A 140 -20.89 -2.30 21.13
C SER A 140 -20.69 -2.05 19.61
N GLY A 141 -21.53 -1.21 19.02
CA GLY A 141 -21.39 -0.78 17.64
C GLY A 141 -20.06 -0.06 17.38
N PHE A 142 -19.61 0.75 18.33
CA PHE A 142 -18.30 1.40 18.30
C PHE A 142 -17.16 0.38 18.16
N LEU A 143 -17.12 -0.65 19.02
CA LEU A 143 -16.09 -1.68 18.98
C LEU A 143 -16.16 -2.51 17.72
N THR A 144 -17.37 -2.85 17.23
CA THR A 144 -17.53 -3.57 15.95
C THR A 144 -16.91 -2.79 14.81
N ALA A 145 -17.22 -1.49 14.68
CA ALA A 145 -16.68 -0.63 13.64
C ALA A 145 -15.17 -0.43 13.77
N PHE A 146 -14.67 -0.28 15.00
CA PHE A 146 -13.24 -0.19 15.30
C PHE A 146 -12.48 -1.45 14.85
N PHE A 147 -12.90 -2.64 15.32
CA PHE A 147 -12.24 -3.90 14.96
C PHE A 147 -12.34 -4.19 13.46
N ALA A 148 -13.45 -3.80 12.80
CA ALA A 148 -13.59 -3.97 11.36
C ALA A 148 -12.61 -3.08 10.58
N LEU A 149 -12.49 -1.80 10.95
CA LEU A 149 -11.63 -0.84 10.25
C LEU A 149 -10.14 -1.14 10.48
N VAL A 150 -9.72 -1.24 11.75
CA VAL A 150 -8.31 -1.48 12.11
C VAL A 150 -7.88 -2.89 11.70
N GLY A 151 -8.74 -3.90 11.91
CA GLY A 151 -8.46 -5.28 11.49
C GLY A 151 -8.34 -5.44 9.98
N THR A 152 -9.16 -4.75 9.19
CA THR A 152 -9.02 -4.75 7.72
C THR A 152 -7.68 -4.12 7.31
N HIS A 153 -7.28 -3.02 7.96
CA HIS A 153 -5.96 -2.42 7.74
C HIS A 153 -4.83 -3.42 8.06
N GLY A 154 -4.87 -4.06 9.23
CA GLY A 154 -3.86 -5.05 9.64
C GLY A 154 -3.78 -6.25 8.70
N LEU A 155 -4.91 -6.71 8.14
CA LEU A 155 -4.93 -7.75 7.10
C LEU A 155 -4.20 -7.29 5.83
N HIS A 156 -4.40 -6.05 5.39
CA HIS A 156 -3.70 -5.48 4.24
C HIS A 156 -2.19 -5.35 4.49
N VAL A 157 -1.78 -4.91 5.69
CA VAL A 157 -0.36 -4.87 6.09
C VAL A 157 0.25 -6.28 6.09
N THR A 158 -0.46 -7.27 6.62
CA THR A 158 -0.03 -8.68 6.60
C THR A 158 0.19 -9.17 5.17
N PHE A 159 -0.75 -8.90 4.26
CA PHE A 159 -0.61 -9.22 2.85
C PHE A 159 0.59 -8.52 2.20
N GLY A 160 0.79 -7.23 2.51
CA GLY A 160 1.96 -6.46 2.08
C GLY A 160 3.28 -7.07 2.52
N ILE A 161 3.37 -7.55 3.77
CA ILE A 161 4.57 -8.23 4.29
C ILE A 161 4.81 -9.56 3.55
N ILE A 162 3.78 -10.36 3.32
CA ILE A 162 3.91 -11.62 2.55
C ILE A 162 4.42 -11.33 1.13
N TRP A 163 3.90 -10.30 0.49
CA TRP A 163 4.36 -9.87 -0.82
C TRP A 163 5.82 -9.38 -0.79
N LEU A 164 6.18 -8.56 0.21
CA LEU A 164 7.56 -8.09 0.42
C LEU A 164 8.53 -9.26 0.58
N VAL A 165 8.22 -10.25 1.39
CA VAL A 165 9.03 -11.46 1.60
C VAL A 165 9.17 -12.24 0.29
N THR A 166 8.10 -12.44 -0.44
CA THR A 166 8.11 -13.12 -1.74
C THR A 166 9.03 -12.39 -2.73
N LEU A 167 8.91 -11.06 -2.80
CA LEU A 167 9.73 -10.24 -3.68
C LEU A 167 11.21 -10.23 -3.25
N PHE A 168 11.48 -10.23 -1.95
CA PHE A 168 12.84 -10.33 -1.41
C PHE A 168 13.56 -11.59 -1.89
N PHE A 169 12.89 -12.75 -1.88
CA PHE A 169 13.44 -14.00 -2.41
C PHE A 169 13.60 -13.94 -3.95
N GLN A 170 12.67 -13.34 -4.67
CA GLN A 170 12.76 -13.17 -6.12
C GLN A 170 13.94 -12.28 -6.51
N LEU A 171 14.17 -11.16 -5.80
CA LEU A 171 15.33 -10.31 -6.01
C LEU A 171 16.66 -11.06 -5.71
N GLY A 172 16.64 -11.98 -4.74
CA GLY A 172 17.80 -12.80 -4.42
C GLY A 172 18.17 -13.77 -5.55
N LYS A 173 17.19 -14.33 -6.25
CA LYS A 173 17.40 -15.33 -7.32
C LYS A 173 17.67 -14.70 -8.70
N HIS A 174 16.92 -13.67 -9.06
CA HIS A 174 16.89 -13.11 -10.42
C HIS A 174 17.51 -11.70 -10.53
N GLY A 175 17.84 -11.08 -9.40
CA GLY A 175 18.38 -9.72 -9.37
C GLY A 175 17.34 -8.65 -9.71
N LEU A 176 17.84 -7.44 -10.00
CA LEU A 176 17.03 -6.28 -10.40
C LEU A 176 16.73 -6.31 -11.91
N THR A 177 15.84 -7.22 -12.33
CA THR A 177 15.30 -7.22 -13.68
C THR A 177 14.23 -6.13 -13.83
N PRO A 178 13.91 -5.66 -15.05
CA PRO A 178 12.83 -4.70 -15.28
C PRO A 178 11.48 -5.16 -14.69
N GLU A 179 11.21 -6.46 -14.76
CA GLU A 179 10.00 -7.06 -14.17
C GLU A 179 9.98 -6.99 -12.64
N ASN A 180 11.10 -7.31 -11.99
CA ASN A 180 11.24 -7.22 -10.54
C ASN A 180 11.18 -5.77 -10.05
N PHE A 181 11.75 -4.84 -10.82
CA PHE A 181 11.64 -3.41 -10.52
C PHE A 181 10.19 -2.93 -10.59
N ARG A 182 9.42 -3.35 -11.61
CA ARG A 182 8.00 -3.03 -11.73
C ARG A 182 7.18 -3.59 -10.55
N ARG A 183 7.43 -4.85 -10.16
CA ARG A 183 6.78 -5.45 -8.97
C ARG A 183 7.12 -4.70 -7.69
N LEU A 184 8.38 -4.28 -7.55
CA LEU A 184 8.83 -3.47 -6.41
C LEU A 184 8.12 -2.09 -6.40
N SER A 185 7.93 -1.48 -7.56
CA SER A 185 7.20 -0.22 -7.69
C SER A 185 5.72 -0.36 -7.31
N CYS A 186 5.06 -1.45 -7.71
CA CYS A 186 3.68 -1.74 -7.28
C CYS A 186 3.60 -1.96 -5.77
N LEU A 187 4.53 -2.73 -5.19
CA LEU A 187 4.58 -2.92 -3.74
C LEU A 187 4.86 -1.61 -2.98
N SER A 188 5.70 -0.73 -3.53
CA SER A 188 5.95 0.59 -2.96
C SER A 188 4.67 1.44 -2.92
N LEU A 189 3.92 1.48 -4.02
CA LEU A 189 2.63 2.18 -4.07
C LEU A 189 1.64 1.63 -3.04
N PHE A 190 1.55 0.30 -2.93
CA PHE A 190 0.70 -0.36 -1.94
C PHE A 190 1.11 -0.01 -0.51
N TRP A 191 2.40 -0.04 -0.18
CA TRP A 191 2.91 0.25 1.16
C TRP A 191 2.62 1.69 1.58
N HIS A 192 2.91 2.67 0.71
CA HIS A 192 2.63 4.07 0.97
C HIS A 192 1.13 4.36 1.04
N PHE A 193 0.30 3.66 0.27
CA PHE A 193 -1.15 3.74 0.37
C PHE A 193 -1.65 3.28 1.75
N LEU A 194 -1.15 2.14 2.26
CA LEU A 194 -1.51 1.66 3.60
C LEU A 194 -1.07 2.63 4.69
N ASP A 195 0.12 3.21 4.56
CA ASP A 195 0.62 4.22 5.48
C ASP A 195 -0.30 5.46 5.53
N LEU A 196 -0.76 5.90 4.36
CA LEU A 196 -1.75 6.99 4.27
C LEU A 196 -3.07 6.63 5.00
N ILE A 197 -3.61 5.43 4.76
CA ILE A 197 -4.82 4.95 5.45
C ILE A 197 -4.60 4.90 6.95
N TRP A 198 -3.41 4.47 7.42
CA TRP A 198 -3.09 4.45 8.85
C TRP A 198 -3.10 5.84 9.49
N ILE A 199 -2.58 6.86 8.81
CA ILE A 199 -2.65 8.24 9.30
C ILE A 199 -4.10 8.68 9.50
N PHE A 200 -5.01 8.31 8.59
CA PHE A 200 -6.45 8.56 8.76
C PHE A 200 -7.01 7.77 9.95
N VAL A 201 -6.67 6.49 10.10
CA VAL A 201 -7.09 5.67 11.26
C VAL A 201 -6.59 6.32 12.56
N PHE A 202 -5.31 6.65 12.65
CA PHE A 202 -4.75 7.32 13.81
C PHE A 202 -5.49 8.61 14.17
N THR A 203 -5.76 9.45 13.18
CA THR A 203 -6.40 10.75 13.40
C THR A 203 -7.87 10.61 13.77
N PHE A 204 -8.66 9.86 12.98
CA PHE A 204 -10.11 9.81 13.15
C PHE A 204 -10.57 8.82 14.21
N VAL A 205 -9.84 7.73 14.41
CA VAL A 205 -10.26 6.69 15.36
C VAL A 205 -9.64 6.92 16.72
N TYR A 206 -8.32 7.07 16.79
CA TYR A 206 -7.63 7.17 18.06
C TYR A 206 -7.61 8.61 18.61
N LEU A 207 -7.13 9.57 17.84
CA LEU A 207 -6.98 10.93 18.33
C LEU A 207 -8.35 11.59 18.59
N MET A 208 -9.29 11.51 17.66
CA MET A 208 -10.64 12.07 17.87
C MET A 208 -11.48 11.21 18.82
N GLY A 209 -11.20 9.91 18.99
CA GLY A 209 -11.88 9.04 19.95
C GLY A 209 -11.49 9.30 21.39
N VAL A 210 -10.35 9.95 21.64
CA VAL A 210 -9.86 10.32 23.00
C VAL A 210 -10.21 11.77 23.35
N LEU A 211 -10.41 12.63 22.35
CA LEU A 211 -10.82 14.02 22.57
C LEU A 211 -12.28 14.07 23.01
N PRO A 212 -12.65 14.93 24.01
CA PRO A 212 -13.99 15.06 24.52
C PRO A 212 -15.00 15.61 23.52
#